data_e895489539a7fd0f7941eff608d978fd
#
_entry.id   e895489539a7fd0f7941eff608d978fd
#
_cell.length_a   1.000
_cell.length_b   1.000
_cell.length_c   1.000
_cell.angle_alpha   90.00
_cell.angle_beta   90.00
_cell.angle_gamma   90.00
#
_symmetry.space_group_name_H-M   'P 1'
#
loop_
_entity.id
_entity.type
_entity.pdbx_description
1 polymer ?
#
loop_
_entity_poly.entity_id
_entity_poly.type
_entity_poly.pdbx_seq_one_letter_code
_entity_poly.pdbx_strand_id
1 'polypeptide(L)'
;MTTSFTHDSGYRHIEVHPLSGAIGAEIHGVDIANGLSTAVFEEVQRAFSDFGVIFFRDQDLTPEQHIDFAQCWGKINVNRFFKPVPSYPLIAEVRKEPEQTSNIGGLWHTDHSYDQIPATGSILYAREVPDSGGDTVFASMYAAYDSLSEGLKQMLSSLRAIHSSRDVFGPQAYQDWRDKSDIGDRLGNAAAASQDANHPVVIRHPLSGRPALYVNPQFTLRFDGWTKEESEPLLDYLYQHGSRPEFTCRFRWSQNSIAMWDNRATWHQALNDYHGERRLMHRITLEGVALEDT
;
A
#
# COMPACT_ATOMS: atom_id res chain seq x y z
N MET A 1 1.25 20.85 15.63
CA MET A 1 2.17 21.60 14.75
C MET A 1 2.28 20.78 13.46
N THR A 2 1.68 21.25 12.38
CA THR A 2 1.81 20.63 11.05
C THR A 2 3.26 20.84 10.60
N THR A 3 4.01 19.76 10.47
CA THR A 3 5.33 19.78 9.82
C THR A 3 5.12 20.12 8.35
N SER A 4 5.22 21.39 8.02
CA SER A 4 5.35 21.85 6.64
C SER A 4 6.68 21.32 6.11
N PHE A 5 6.66 20.52 5.04
CA PHE A 5 7.86 20.15 4.32
C PHE A 5 8.52 21.42 3.79
N THR A 6 9.63 21.84 4.40
CA THR A 6 10.40 23.00 3.93
C THR A 6 11.23 22.62 2.71
N HIS A 7 11.27 23.48 1.72
CA HIS A 7 11.89 23.29 0.38
C HIS A 7 13.43 23.16 0.34
N ASP A 8 14.12 23.05 1.47
CA ASP A 8 15.53 22.65 1.47
C ASP A 8 15.61 21.14 1.68
N SER A 9 15.44 20.40 0.61
CA SER A 9 15.24 18.95 0.65
C SER A 9 16.50 18.19 1.07
N GLY A 10 17.68 18.79 1.06
CA GLY A 10 18.96 18.13 1.33
C GLY A 10 19.28 16.95 0.39
N TYR A 11 18.49 16.76 -0.67
CA TYR A 11 18.73 15.77 -1.74
C TYR A 11 19.72 16.37 -2.73
N ARG A 12 20.73 15.59 -3.14
CA ARG A 12 21.84 16.04 -4.00
C ARG A 12 21.91 15.30 -5.33
N HIS A 13 21.39 14.07 -5.35
CA HIS A 13 21.49 13.15 -6.47
C HIS A 13 20.15 12.87 -7.14
N ILE A 14 19.04 13.27 -6.52
CA ILE A 14 17.69 13.16 -7.05
C ILE A 14 16.92 14.46 -6.86
N GLU A 15 15.89 14.67 -7.68
CA GLU A 15 14.93 15.75 -7.47
C GLU A 15 13.66 15.18 -6.85
N VAL A 16 13.17 15.81 -5.78
CA VAL A 16 12.01 15.36 -5.03
C VAL A 16 10.91 16.39 -5.10
N HIS A 17 9.77 16.02 -5.67
CA HIS A 17 8.61 16.88 -5.87
C HIS A 17 7.41 16.37 -5.03
N PRO A 18 7.14 16.97 -3.85
CA PRO A 18 6.00 16.57 -3.03
C PRO A 18 4.66 16.74 -3.75
N LEU A 19 3.77 15.74 -3.66
CA LEU A 19 2.41 15.80 -4.23
C LEU A 19 1.42 16.46 -3.28
N SER A 20 1.63 16.30 -1.97
CA SER A 20 0.80 16.91 -0.93
C SER A 20 1.63 17.28 0.29
N GLY A 21 1.02 18.00 1.24
CA GLY A 21 1.69 18.36 2.50
C GLY A 21 1.81 17.21 3.51
N ALA A 22 1.23 16.06 3.25
CA ALA A 22 1.15 14.95 4.20
C ALA A 22 1.79 13.64 3.71
N ILE A 23 1.82 13.43 2.38
CA ILE A 23 2.22 12.15 1.79
C ILE A 23 2.52 12.31 0.30
N GLY A 24 3.45 11.49 -0.20
CA GLY A 24 3.71 11.29 -1.61
C GLY A 24 4.67 12.30 -2.23
N ALA A 25 5.65 11.79 -2.98
CA ALA A 25 6.55 12.60 -3.80
C ALA A 25 6.88 11.93 -5.12
N GLU A 26 6.95 12.68 -6.21
CA GLU A 26 7.57 12.24 -7.46
C GLU A 26 9.08 12.41 -7.39
N ILE A 27 9.80 11.39 -7.81
CA ILE A 27 11.26 11.35 -7.84
C ILE A 27 11.71 11.48 -9.29
N HIS A 28 12.52 12.49 -9.56
CA HIS A 28 13.07 12.78 -10.87
C HIS A 28 14.60 12.60 -10.88
N GLY A 29 15.18 12.50 -12.08
CA GLY A 29 16.63 12.30 -12.26
C GLY A 29 17.10 10.88 -11.98
N VAL A 30 16.18 9.90 -11.99
CA VAL A 30 16.44 8.48 -11.71
C VAL A 30 16.08 7.64 -12.92
N ASP A 31 16.99 6.77 -13.34
CA ASP A 31 16.79 5.74 -14.36
C ASP A 31 16.98 4.35 -13.72
N ILE A 32 15.85 3.73 -13.38
CA ILE A 32 15.85 2.43 -12.71
C ILE A 32 16.36 1.32 -13.64
N ALA A 33 16.11 1.42 -14.94
CA ALA A 33 16.51 0.41 -15.92
C ALA A 33 18.04 0.22 -15.98
N ASN A 34 18.80 1.26 -15.74
CA ASN A 34 20.27 1.22 -15.73
C ASN A 34 20.87 0.94 -14.33
N GLY A 35 20.04 0.71 -13.34
CA GLY A 35 20.44 0.50 -11.95
C GLY A 35 20.81 1.83 -11.25
N LEU A 36 20.74 1.82 -9.93
CA LEU A 36 20.99 3.01 -9.11
C LEU A 36 22.37 2.91 -8.45
N SER A 37 23.12 4.01 -8.48
CA SER A 37 24.31 4.10 -7.63
C SER A 37 23.92 4.08 -6.15
N THR A 38 24.83 3.69 -5.28
CA THR A 38 24.56 3.67 -3.82
C THR A 38 24.05 5.02 -3.31
N ALA A 39 24.66 6.13 -3.75
CA ALA A 39 24.26 7.46 -3.30
C ALA A 39 22.84 7.86 -3.76
N VAL A 40 22.47 7.51 -5.00
CA VAL A 40 21.11 7.72 -5.51
C VAL A 40 20.11 6.83 -4.73
N PHE A 41 20.43 5.56 -4.52
CA PHE A 41 19.57 4.65 -3.81
C PHE A 41 19.33 5.05 -2.35
N GLU A 42 20.36 5.51 -1.63
CA GLU A 42 20.24 6.04 -0.27
C GLU A 42 19.29 7.25 -0.21
N GLU A 43 19.36 8.15 -1.19
CA GLU A 43 18.43 9.28 -1.27
C GLU A 43 16.99 8.84 -1.60
N VAL A 44 16.82 7.87 -2.50
CA VAL A 44 15.51 7.27 -2.80
C VAL A 44 14.91 6.58 -1.55
N GLN A 45 15.72 5.85 -0.77
CA GLN A 45 15.28 5.25 0.50
C GLN A 45 14.87 6.31 1.53
N ARG A 46 15.62 7.41 1.61
CA ARG A 46 15.25 8.55 2.47
C ARG A 46 13.92 9.17 2.02
N ALA A 47 13.73 9.41 0.72
CA ALA A 47 12.48 9.93 0.19
C ALA A 47 11.30 8.99 0.48
N PHE A 48 11.50 7.69 0.36
CA PHE A 48 10.49 6.69 0.74
C PHE A 48 10.10 6.79 2.22
N SER A 49 11.08 6.93 3.11
CA SER A 49 10.85 7.10 4.56
C SER A 49 10.18 8.42 4.88
N ASP A 50 10.55 9.51 4.20
CA ASP A 50 10.05 10.86 4.48
C ASP A 50 8.60 11.03 3.99
N PHE A 51 8.27 10.46 2.82
CA PHE A 51 6.99 10.69 2.13
C PHE A 51 6.01 9.51 2.20
N GLY A 52 6.43 8.32 2.64
CA GLY A 52 5.58 7.12 2.76
C GLY A 52 5.18 6.48 1.42
N VAL A 53 5.09 7.23 0.34
CA VAL A 53 4.94 6.76 -1.03
C VAL A 53 5.74 7.62 -1.98
N ILE A 54 6.48 6.99 -2.89
CA ILE A 54 7.27 7.65 -3.92
C ILE A 54 6.85 7.15 -5.31
N PHE A 55 6.98 8.05 -6.28
CA PHE A 55 6.56 7.81 -7.66
C PHE A 55 7.69 8.10 -8.63
N PHE A 56 7.76 7.31 -9.69
CA PHE A 56 8.69 7.52 -10.80
C PHE A 56 7.90 7.54 -12.10
N ARG A 57 8.28 8.41 -13.02
CA ARG A 57 7.72 8.51 -14.37
C ARG A 57 8.70 7.95 -15.39
N ASP A 58 8.16 7.56 -16.53
CA ASP A 58 8.92 7.21 -17.75
C ASP A 58 10.00 6.12 -17.52
N GLN A 59 9.68 5.12 -16.69
CA GLN A 59 10.56 4.01 -16.38
C GLN A 59 10.26 2.81 -17.28
N ASP A 60 11.00 2.65 -18.39
CA ASP A 60 10.80 1.51 -19.28
C ASP A 60 11.60 0.29 -18.80
N LEU A 61 10.97 -0.56 -18.00
CA LEU A 61 11.61 -1.70 -17.37
C LEU A 61 11.20 -3.03 -18.03
N THR A 62 12.17 -3.92 -18.22
CA THR A 62 11.88 -5.34 -18.39
C THR A 62 11.42 -5.96 -17.06
N PRO A 63 10.78 -7.14 -17.07
CA PRO A 63 10.43 -7.86 -15.84
C PRO A 63 11.65 -8.13 -14.94
N GLU A 64 12.81 -8.44 -15.52
CA GLU A 64 14.06 -8.67 -14.80
C GLU A 64 14.52 -7.39 -14.09
N GLN A 65 14.54 -6.26 -14.78
CA GLN A 65 14.91 -4.96 -14.18
C GLN A 65 13.96 -4.54 -13.06
N HIS A 66 12.66 -4.85 -13.18
CA HIS A 66 11.70 -4.64 -12.10
C HIS A 66 12.02 -5.51 -10.88
N ILE A 67 12.41 -6.77 -11.09
CA ILE A 67 12.86 -7.69 -10.03
C ILE A 67 14.16 -7.19 -9.40
N ASP A 68 15.15 -6.81 -10.21
CA ASP A 68 16.44 -6.32 -9.74
C ASP A 68 16.27 -5.05 -8.87
N PHE A 69 15.42 -4.11 -9.30
CA PHE A 69 15.09 -2.94 -8.48
C PHE A 69 14.44 -3.33 -7.15
N ALA A 70 13.49 -4.26 -7.15
CA ALA A 70 12.86 -4.74 -5.92
C ALA A 70 13.87 -5.42 -4.98
N GLN A 71 14.82 -6.19 -5.51
CA GLN A 71 15.86 -6.86 -4.73
C GLN A 71 16.85 -5.89 -4.05
N CYS A 72 17.04 -4.67 -4.59
CA CYS A 72 17.80 -3.63 -3.90
C CYS A 72 17.16 -3.23 -2.54
N TRP A 73 15.85 -3.34 -2.42
CA TRP A 73 15.09 -3.02 -1.21
C TRP A 73 15.03 -4.16 -0.20
N GLY A 74 15.29 -5.37 -0.62
CA GLY A 74 15.25 -6.55 0.23
C GLY A 74 14.66 -7.78 -0.45
N LYS A 75 14.26 -8.74 0.35
CA LYS A 75 13.72 -10.00 -0.15
C LYS A 75 12.29 -9.83 -0.65
N ILE A 76 11.99 -10.49 -1.77
CA ILE A 76 10.66 -10.44 -2.38
C ILE A 76 9.72 -11.44 -1.70
N ASN A 77 8.54 -10.95 -1.30
CA ASN A 77 7.42 -11.76 -0.84
C ASN A 77 6.57 -12.17 -2.04
N VAL A 78 6.52 -13.46 -2.34
CA VAL A 78 5.69 -13.98 -3.43
C VAL A 78 4.22 -13.93 -3.01
N ASN A 79 3.43 -13.12 -3.71
CA ASN A 79 2.01 -12.97 -3.39
C ASN A 79 1.26 -14.28 -3.61
N ARG A 80 0.57 -14.77 -2.57
CA ARG A 80 -0.10 -16.07 -2.58
C ARG A 80 -1.52 -16.07 -3.18
N PHE A 81 -2.11 -14.89 -3.40
CA PHE A 81 -3.49 -14.76 -3.87
C PHE A 81 -3.59 -14.31 -5.34
N PHE A 82 -2.63 -13.56 -5.84
CA PHE A 82 -2.63 -13.05 -7.19
C PHE A 82 -1.96 -14.04 -8.15
N LYS A 83 -2.43 -14.06 -9.38
CA LYS A 83 -1.75 -14.80 -10.44
C LYS A 83 -0.40 -14.15 -10.75
N PRO A 84 0.66 -14.93 -10.92
CA PRO A 84 1.94 -14.38 -11.34
C PRO A 84 1.93 -14.05 -12.84
N VAL A 85 2.79 -13.12 -13.22
CA VAL A 85 3.12 -12.89 -14.63
C VAL A 85 3.74 -14.16 -15.22
N PRO A 86 3.33 -14.62 -16.41
CA PRO A 86 3.93 -15.79 -17.07
C PRO A 86 5.46 -15.70 -17.11
N SER A 87 6.15 -16.75 -16.71
CA SER A 87 7.62 -16.86 -16.59
C SER A 87 8.27 -16.02 -15.48
N TYR A 88 7.51 -15.18 -14.75
CA TYR A 88 8.04 -14.32 -13.69
C TYR A 88 7.24 -14.49 -12.38
N PRO A 89 7.43 -15.59 -11.64
CA PRO A 89 6.62 -15.91 -10.45
C PRO A 89 6.76 -14.91 -9.31
N LEU A 90 7.79 -14.07 -9.32
CA LEU A 90 8.02 -13.00 -8.33
C LEU A 90 7.16 -11.76 -8.60
N ILE A 91 6.54 -11.66 -9.78
CA ILE A 91 5.70 -10.52 -10.17
C ILE A 91 4.24 -10.95 -10.16
N ALA A 92 3.43 -10.33 -9.34
CA ALA A 92 1.98 -10.49 -9.33
C ALA A 92 1.33 -9.63 -10.42
N GLU A 93 0.39 -10.21 -11.17
CA GLU A 93 -0.40 -9.48 -12.16
C GLU A 93 -1.65 -8.88 -11.50
N VAL A 94 -1.83 -7.56 -11.61
CA VAL A 94 -3.04 -6.85 -11.18
C VAL A 94 -3.70 -6.30 -12.43
N ARG A 95 -4.76 -6.99 -12.88
CA ARG A 95 -5.38 -6.75 -14.18
C ARG A 95 -6.88 -6.50 -14.07
N LYS A 96 -7.41 -5.65 -14.92
CA LYS A 96 -8.83 -5.52 -15.23
C LYS A 96 -9.00 -5.42 -16.74
N GLU A 97 -9.83 -6.28 -17.31
CA GLU A 97 -10.18 -6.27 -18.73
C GLU A 97 -11.36 -5.31 -18.99
N PRO A 98 -11.56 -4.83 -20.25
CA PRO A 98 -12.59 -3.85 -20.56
C PRO A 98 -14.02 -4.25 -20.17
N GLU A 99 -14.33 -5.54 -20.30
CA GLU A 99 -15.66 -6.09 -19.96
C GLU A 99 -15.88 -6.25 -18.46
N GLN A 100 -14.81 -6.16 -17.63
CA GLN A 100 -14.89 -6.35 -16.20
C GLN A 100 -15.34 -5.06 -15.50
N THR A 101 -16.27 -5.19 -14.57
CA THR A 101 -16.85 -4.06 -13.83
C THR A 101 -16.22 -3.83 -12.46
N SER A 102 -15.62 -4.88 -11.88
CA SER A 102 -15.01 -4.84 -10.55
C SER A 102 -13.50 -4.65 -10.64
N ASN A 103 -12.93 -3.80 -9.80
CA ASN A 103 -11.48 -3.70 -9.62
C ASN A 103 -11.04 -4.40 -8.33
N ILE A 104 -9.74 -4.64 -8.20
CA ILE A 104 -9.10 -5.12 -6.99
C ILE A 104 -8.53 -3.92 -6.24
N GLY A 105 -8.68 -3.88 -4.90
CA GLY A 105 -8.17 -2.79 -4.07
C GLY A 105 -9.04 -1.53 -4.06
N GLY A 106 -10.34 -1.66 -4.35
CA GLY A 106 -11.29 -0.53 -4.40
C GLY A 106 -11.71 0.02 -3.03
N LEU A 107 -11.33 -0.59 -1.93
CA LEU A 107 -11.51 -0.08 -0.57
C LEU A 107 -10.18 0.42 -0.01
N TRP A 108 -10.24 1.34 0.96
CA TRP A 108 -9.06 1.75 1.71
C TRP A 108 -8.44 0.57 2.47
N HIS A 109 -7.16 0.34 2.25
CA HIS A 109 -6.44 -0.76 2.90
C HIS A 109 -4.93 -0.50 2.96
N THR A 110 -4.27 -1.29 3.77
CA THR A 110 -2.83 -1.55 3.65
C THR A 110 -2.62 -3.01 3.31
N ASP A 111 -1.68 -3.29 2.43
CA ASP A 111 -1.37 -4.66 2.01
C ASP A 111 -0.78 -5.49 3.16
N HIS A 112 -1.11 -6.77 3.19
CA HIS A 112 -0.49 -7.78 4.07
C HIS A 112 -0.62 -7.55 5.58
N SER A 113 -1.52 -6.66 6.04
CA SER A 113 -1.76 -6.50 7.49
C SER A 113 -2.32 -7.76 8.16
N TYR A 114 -2.83 -8.69 7.38
CA TYR A 114 -3.30 -10.00 7.81
C TYR A 114 -2.19 -11.05 8.02
N ASP A 115 -0.93 -10.71 7.75
CA ASP A 115 0.23 -11.56 8.01
C ASP A 115 0.84 -11.25 9.35
N GLN A 116 1.37 -12.28 10.05
CA GLN A 116 2.05 -12.10 11.33
C GLN A 116 3.28 -11.20 11.22
N ILE A 117 3.94 -11.24 10.07
CA ILE A 117 5.00 -10.31 9.68
C ILE A 117 4.51 -9.60 8.42
N PRO A 118 3.97 -8.38 8.55
CA PRO A 118 3.46 -7.64 7.41
C PRO A 118 4.55 -7.25 6.42
N ALA A 119 4.20 -7.19 5.15
CA ALA A 119 5.12 -6.76 4.10
C ALA A 119 5.57 -5.30 4.31
N THR A 120 6.85 -5.03 4.07
CA THR A 120 7.42 -3.67 4.16
C THR A 120 6.71 -2.71 3.21
N GLY A 121 6.57 -3.09 1.95
CA GLY A 121 5.99 -2.24 0.93
C GLY A 121 5.68 -2.98 -0.35
N SER A 122 5.05 -2.28 -1.27
CA SER A 122 4.73 -2.78 -2.60
C SER A 122 5.27 -1.83 -3.66
N ILE A 123 5.76 -2.41 -4.77
CA ILE A 123 6.21 -1.70 -5.96
C ILE A 123 5.24 -2.06 -7.08
N LEU A 124 4.47 -1.09 -7.55
CA LEU A 124 3.47 -1.25 -8.60
C LEU A 124 3.92 -0.53 -9.85
N TYR A 125 4.06 -1.26 -10.94
CA TYR A 125 4.51 -0.77 -12.22
C TYR A 125 3.38 -0.78 -13.24
N ALA A 126 3.12 0.34 -13.90
CA ALA A 126 2.06 0.52 -14.89
C ALA A 126 2.50 0.02 -16.27
N ARG A 127 1.94 -1.11 -16.70
CA ARG A 127 2.18 -1.69 -18.04
C ARG A 127 1.21 -1.14 -19.07
N GLU A 128 -0.06 -1.04 -18.67
CA GLU A 128 -1.14 -0.55 -19.52
C GLU A 128 -2.15 0.15 -18.62
N VAL A 129 -2.49 1.37 -18.94
CA VAL A 129 -3.42 2.20 -18.15
C VAL A 129 -4.39 2.93 -19.07
N PRO A 130 -5.62 3.20 -18.60
CA PRO A 130 -6.58 3.99 -19.36
C PRO A 130 -6.09 5.44 -19.54
N ASP A 131 -6.58 6.13 -20.57
CA ASP A 131 -6.25 7.54 -20.82
C ASP A 131 -6.74 8.46 -19.68
N SER A 132 -7.80 8.04 -18.98
CA SER A 132 -8.33 8.74 -17.81
C SER A 132 -8.95 7.79 -16.81
N GLY A 133 -8.91 8.14 -15.53
CA GLY A 133 -9.35 7.27 -14.45
C GLY A 133 -8.33 6.21 -14.05
N GLY A 134 -8.73 5.28 -13.19
CA GLY A 134 -7.85 4.21 -12.68
C GLY A 134 -6.73 4.71 -11.76
N ASP A 135 -6.85 5.92 -11.23
CA ASP A 135 -5.88 6.50 -10.32
C ASP A 135 -5.81 5.72 -9.00
N THR A 136 -4.76 5.94 -8.24
CA THR A 136 -4.65 5.43 -6.86
C THR A 136 -4.57 6.60 -5.90
N VAL A 137 -5.35 6.54 -4.83
CA VAL A 137 -5.28 7.49 -3.71
C VAL A 137 -4.52 6.83 -2.58
N PHE A 138 -3.62 7.58 -1.95
CA PHE A 138 -2.82 7.16 -0.79
C PHE A 138 -3.14 8.04 0.41
N ALA A 139 -3.10 7.49 1.63
CA ALA A 139 -3.32 8.23 2.86
C ALA A 139 -2.20 7.98 3.87
N SER A 140 -1.75 9.03 4.55
CA SER A 140 -0.68 8.99 5.56
C SER A 140 -1.23 8.58 6.92
N MET A 141 -0.81 7.44 7.41
CA MET A 141 -1.15 6.99 8.76
C MET A 141 -0.32 7.69 9.84
N TYR A 142 0.79 8.33 9.48
CA TYR A 142 1.49 9.27 10.34
C TYR A 142 0.64 10.53 10.60
N ALA A 143 0.18 11.19 9.53
CA ALA A 143 -0.62 12.41 9.65
C ALA A 143 -1.96 12.14 10.34
N ALA A 144 -2.58 11.00 10.05
CA ALA A 144 -3.78 10.56 10.74
C ALA A 144 -3.55 10.41 12.25
N TYR A 145 -2.47 9.73 12.67
CA TYR A 145 -2.11 9.60 14.08
C TYR A 145 -1.77 10.96 14.72
N ASP A 146 -0.91 11.75 14.08
CA ASP A 146 -0.44 13.03 14.63
C ASP A 146 -1.59 14.00 14.96
N SER A 147 -2.67 13.95 14.17
CA SER A 147 -3.84 14.82 14.33
C SER A 147 -4.88 14.35 15.36
N LEU A 148 -4.72 13.16 15.95
CA LEU A 148 -5.58 12.70 17.03
C LEU A 148 -5.34 13.51 18.31
N SER A 149 -6.37 13.58 19.17
CA SER A 149 -6.22 14.12 20.51
C SER A 149 -5.31 13.23 21.37
N GLU A 150 -4.63 13.83 22.34
CA GLU A 150 -3.74 13.10 23.24
C GLU A 150 -4.46 12.00 24.03
N GLY A 151 -5.72 12.24 24.45
CA GLY A 151 -6.53 11.21 25.11
C GLY A 151 -6.80 10.00 24.22
N LEU A 152 -7.06 10.24 22.92
CA LEU A 152 -7.27 9.14 21.97
C LEU A 152 -5.97 8.41 21.64
N LYS A 153 -4.86 9.12 21.45
CA LYS A 153 -3.52 8.53 21.30
C LYS A 153 -3.17 7.60 22.46
N GLN A 154 -3.39 8.08 23.68
CA GLN A 154 -3.14 7.32 24.90
C GLN A 154 -4.01 6.05 24.98
N MET A 155 -5.29 6.15 24.62
CA MET A 155 -6.18 4.99 24.58
C MET A 155 -5.72 3.97 23.53
N LEU A 156 -5.43 4.42 22.31
CA LEU A 156 -5.07 3.55 21.18
C LEU A 156 -3.71 2.86 21.39
N SER A 157 -2.76 3.48 22.08
CA SER A 157 -1.41 2.91 22.31
C SER A 157 -1.44 1.59 23.10
N SER A 158 -2.51 1.33 23.86
CA SER A 158 -2.69 0.08 24.61
C SER A 158 -3.49 -0.97 23.88
N LEU A 159 -4.07 -0.65 22.71
CA LEU A 159 -4.94 -1.55 21.95
C LEU A 159 -4.16 -2.34 20.91
N ARG A 160 -4.61 -3.56 20.72
CA ARG A 160 -4.22 -4.40 19.57
C ARG A 160 -5.44 -4.69 18.72
N ALA A 161 -5.25 -4.99 17.46
CA ALA A 161 -6.33 -5.31 16.53
C ALA A 161 -6.08 -6.63 15.81
N ILE A 162 -7.16 -7.36 15.56
CA ILE A 162 -7.15 -8.60 14.78
C ILE A 162 -7.39 -8.27 13.32
N HIS A 163 -6.46 -8.69 12.47
CA HIS A 163 -6.53 -8.55 11.02
C HIS A 163 -6.70 -9.90 10.36
N SER A 164 -7.50 -9.98 9.31
CA SER A 164 -7.75 -11.23 8.59
C SER A 164 -7.87 -11.01 7.08
N SER A 165 -7.38 -11.98 6.33
CA SER A 165 -7.58 -12.05 4.89
C SER A 165 -8.85 -12.85 4.50
N ARG A 166 -9.55 -13.49 5.47
CA ARG A 166 -10.63 -14.45 5.20
C ARG A 166 -11.82 -13.82 4.50
N ASP A 167 -12.22 -12.61 4.93
CA ASP A 167 -13.38 -11.92 4.38
C ASP A 167 -13.12 -11.34 2.97
N VAL A 168 -11.84 -11.28 2.55
CA VAL A 168 -11.41 -10.76 1.25
C VAL A 168 -10.96 -11.88 0.31
N PHE A 169 -10.14 -12.81 0.78
CA PHE A 169 -9.52 -13.85 -0.05
C PHE A 169 -9.95 -15.27 0.33
N GLY A 170 -10.71 -15.45 1.42
CA GLY A 170 -11.11 -16.76 1.92
C GLY A 170 -12.10 -17.48 1.02
N PRO A 171 -12.39 -18.76 1.31
CA PRO A 171 -13.23 -19.61 0.46
C PRO A 171 -14.63 -19.02 0.21
N GLN A 172 -15.26 -18.39 1.21
CA GLN A 172 -16.58 -17.78 1.05
C GLN A 172 -16.52 -16.54 0.16
N ALA A 173 -15.56 -15.63 0.39
CA ALA A 173 -15.34 -14.47 -0.45
C ALA A 173 -15.01 -14.86 -1.90
N TYR A 174 -14.19 -15.90 -2.08
CA TYR A 174 -13.86 -16.44 -3.40
C TYR A 174 -15.08 -16.99 -4.14
N GLN A 175 -15.99 -17.68 -3.42
CA GLN A 175 -17.24 -18.19 -4.00
C GLN A 175 -18.16 -17.02 -4.41
N ASP A 176 -18.31 -16.02 -3.52
CA ASP A 176 -19.12 -14.84 -3.80
C ASP A 176 -18.59 -14.06 -5.01
N TRP A 177 -17.27 -13.97 -5.17
CA TRP A 177 -16.66 -13.31 -6.32
C TRP A 177 -16.86 -14.08 -7.63
N ARG A 178 -16.76 -15.42 -7.59
CA ARG A 178 -17.05 -16.24 -8.77
C ARG A 178 -18.50 -16.11 -9.23
N ASP A 179 -19.42 -16.01 -8.29
CA ASP A 179 -20.85 -16.04 -8.56
C ASP A 179 -21.42 -14.64 -8.87
N LYS A 180 -20.81 -13.57 -8.33
CA LYS A 180 -21.34 -12.20 -8.38
C LYS A 180 -20.45 -11.20 -9.08
N SER A 181 -19.20 -11.51 -9.35
CA SER A 181 -18.25 -10.60 -9.95
C SER A 181 -17.34 -11.28 -10.95
N ASP A 182 -16.72 -10.47 -11.77
CA ASP A 182 -15.76 -10.85 -12.78
C ASP A 182 -14.29 -10.92 -12.27
N ILE A 183 -14.11 -10.90 -10.92
CA ILE A 183 -12.77 -10.94 -10.31
C ILE A 183 -12.15 -12.35 -10.29
N GLY A 184 -12.96 -13.40 -10.27
CA GLY A 184 -12.57 -14.75 -9.88
C GLY A 184 -11.46 -15.42 -10.69
N ASP A 185 -11.17 -14.96 -11.91
CA ASP A 185 -10.06 -15.49 -12.72
C ASP A 185 -8.70 -14.82 -12.39
N ARG A 186 -8.71 -13.69 -11.65
CA ARG A 186 -7.54 -12.88 -11.32
C ARG A 186 -6.92 -13.23 -9.97
N LEU A 187 -7.71 -13.86 -9.09
CA LEU A 187 -7.32 -14.28 -7.75
C LEU A 187 -7.44 -15.79 -7.61
N GLY A 188 -6.72 -16.37 -6.67
CA GLY A 188 -6.76 -17.80 -6.40
C GLY A 188 -6.26 -18.15 -5.01
N ASN A 189 -6.07 -19.47 -4.78
CA ASN A 189 -5.52 -19.98 -3.52
C ASN A 189 -6.27 -19.56 -2.25
N ALA A 190 -7.61 -19.53 -2.29
CA ALA A 190 -8.45 -19.11 -1.20
C ALA A 190 -8.19 -19.86 0.13
N ALA A 191 -7.71 -21.12 0.07
CA ALA A 191 -7.34 -21.91 1.24
C ALA A 191 -6.15 -21.30 2.02
N ALA A 192 -5.32 -20.47 1.39
CA ALA A 192 -4.22 -19.78 2.06
C ALA A 192 -4.68 -18.62 2.96
N ALA A 193 -5.95 -18.18 2.85
CA ALA A 193 -6.55 -17.17 3.74
C ALA A 193 -7.04 -17.82 5.04
N SER A 194 -6.15 -18.45 5.79
CA SER A 194 -6.49 -19.31 6.94
C SER A 194 -6.08 -18.75 8.29
N GLN A 195 -5.26 -17.72 8.33
CA GLN A 195 -4.73 -17.14 9.58
C GLN A 195 -5.24 -15.74 9.83
N ASP A 196 -5.29 -15.37 11.12
CA ASP A 196 -5.46 -13.99 11.58
C ASP A 196 -4.13 -13.50 12.14
N ALA A 197 -3.89 -12.20 12.06
CA ALA A 197 -2.75 -11.54 12.68
C ALA A 197 -3.21 -10.57 13.77
N ASN A 198 -2.44 -10.46 14.84
CA ASN A 198 -2.70 -9.55 15.94
C ASN A 198 -1.60 -8.49 15.98
N HIS A 199 -1.93 -7.25 15.65
CA HIS A 199 -1.00 -6.12 15.60
C HIS A 199 -1.37 -5.01 16.57
N PRO A 200 -0.40 -4.21 17.02
CA PRO A 200 -0.70 -2.96 17.72
C PRO A 200 -1.56 -2.05 16.85
N VAL A 201 -2.50 -1.31 17.46
CA VAL A 201 -3.29 -0.28 16.76
C VAL A 201 -2.45 0.93 16.40
N VAL A 202 -1.42 1.20 17.20
CA VAL A 202 -0.39 2.22 16.94
C VAL A 202 0.96 1.51 16.95
N ILE A 203 1.64 1.52 15.83
CA ILE A 203 2.97 0.93 15.68
C ILE A 203 4.06 2.00 15.77
N ARG A 204 5.23 1.62 16.26
CA ARG A 204 6.48 2.35 16.02
C ARG A 204 7.05 1.90 14.69
N HIS A 205 7.09 2.81 13.73
CA HIS A 205 7.57 2.48 12.39
C HIS A 205 9.05 2.09 12.40
N PRO A 206 9.44 0.91 11.87
CA PRO A 206 10.79 0.35 12.04
C PRO A 206 11.94 1.20 11.48
N LEU A 207 11.68 2.01 10.44
CA LEU A 207 12.71 2.86 9.83
C LEU A 207 12.72 4.28 10.40
N SER A 208 11.56 4.93 10.46
CA SER A 208 11.46 6.34 10.87
C SER A 208 11.35 6.52 12.38
N GLY A 209 11.00 5.48 13.14
CA GLY A 209 10.68 5.56 14.58
C GLY A 209 9.40 6.32 14.90
N ARG A 210 8.69 6.85 13.89
CA ARG A 210 7.45 7.61 14.08
C ARG A 210 6.28 6.69 14.43
N PRO A 211 5.35 7.14 15.27
CA PRO A 211 4.10 6.41 15.48
C PRO A 211 3.20 6.52 14.25
N ALA A 212 2.52 5.41 13.90
CA ALA A 212 1.55 5.36 12.82
C ALA A 212 0.33 4.54 13.24
N LEU A 213 -0.87 4.93 12.77
CA LEU A 213 -2.06 4.10 12.90
C LEU A 213 -1.92 2.83 12.05
N TYR A 214 -2.24 1.67 12.64
CA TYR A 214 -2.12 0.39 11.96
C TYR A 214 -3.42 -0.44 12.05
N VAL A 215 -4.53 0.17 11.65
CA VAL A 215 -5.83 -0.47 11.38
C VAL A 215 -6.25 -0.08 9.96
N ASN A 216 -7.12 -0.85 9.31
CA ASN A 216 -7.64 -0.49 7.99
C ASN A 216 -9.02 -1.11 7.74
N PRO A 217 -9.87 -0.47 6.91
CA PRO A 217 -11.25 -0.92 6.68
C PRO A 217 -11.37 -2.31 6.07
N GLN A 218 -10.38 -2.75 5.30
CA GLN A 218 -10.51 -3.99 4.51
C GLN A 218 -10.16 -5.24 5.31
N PHE A 219 -9.18 -5.15 6.21
CA PHE A 219 -8.62 -6.34 6.87
C PHE A 219 -8.76 -6.34 8.39
N THR A 220 -9.02 -5.19 9.04
CA THR A 220 -9.20 -5.16 10.50
C THR A 220 -10.59 -5.62 10.88
N LEU A 221 -10.68 -6.67 11.69
CA LEU A 221 -11.95 -7.25 12.11
C LEU A 221 -12.50 -6.62 13.38
N ARG A 222 -11.64 -6.41 14.38
CA ARG A 222 -11.99 -5.92 15.72
C ARG A 222 -10.74 -5.64 16.55
N PHE A 223 -10.91 -4.99 17.67
CA PHE A 223 -9.84 -4.94 18.67
C PHE A 223 -9.71 -6.29 19.40
N ASP A 224 -8.51 -6.60 19.82
CA ASP A 224 -8.26 -7.82 20.59
C ASP A 224 -8.95 -7.75 21.97
N GLY A 225 -9.62 -8.81 22.35
CA GLY A 225 -10.44 -8.87 23.57
C GLY A 225 -11.82 -8.19 23.47
N TRP A 226 -12.13 -7.47 22.38
CA TRP A 226 -13.44 -6.83 22.16
C TRP A 226 -14.30 -7.65 21.21
N THR A 227 -15.64 -7.49 21.27
CA THR A 227 -16.54 -7.98 20.22
C THR A 227 -16.47 -7.11 18.98
N LYS A 228 -17.04 -7.56 17.85
CA LYS A 228 -17.18 -6.74 16.64
C LYS A 228 -18.01 -5.48 16.91
N GLU A 229 -19.15 -5.65 17.58
CA GLU A 229 -20.10 -4.58 17.89
C GLU A 229 -19.49 -3.50 18.78
N GLU A 230 -18.64 -3.89 19.74
CA GLU A 230 -17.92 -2.93 20.59
C GLU A 230 -16.81 -2.20 19.83
N SER A 231 -16.18 -2.87 18.85
CA SER A 231 -15.07 -2.32 18.07
C SER A 231 -15.51 -1.35 16.98
N GLU A 232 -16.66 -1.63 16.36
CA GLU A 232 -17.15 -0.94 15.16
C GLU A 232 -17.19 0.59 15.31
N PRO A 233 -17.77 1.19 16.39
CA PRO A 233 -17.86 2.65 16.49
C PRO A 233 -16.48 3.35 16.50
N LEU A 234 -15.49 2.75 17.14
CA LEU A 234 -14.15 3.32 17.20
C LEU A 234 -13.37 3.08 15.88
N LEU A 235 -13.51 1.89 15.30
CA LEU A 235 -12.91 1.59 13.99
C LEU A 235 -13.48 2.51 12.90
N ASP A 236 -14.80 2.70 12.85
CA ASP A 236 -15.45 3.61 11.90
C ASP A 236 -14.96 5.04 12.03
N TYR A 237 -14.81 5.53 13.28
CA TYR A 237 -14.22 6.83 13.52
C TYR A 237 -12.79 6.91 12.95
N LEU A 238 -11.94 5.90 13.21
CA LEU A 238 -10.56 5.87 12.74
C LEU A 238 -10.50 5.77 11.20
N TYR A 239 -11.43 5.05 10.58
CA TYR A 239 -11.49 4.91 9.12
C TYR A 239 -11.89 6.22 8.44
N GLN A 240 -12.90 6.90 8.95
CA GLN A 240 -13.31 8.22 8.46
C GLN A 240 -12.20 9.27 8.72
N HIS A 241 -11.53 9.19 9.87
CA HIS A 241 -10.44 10.07 10.20
C HIS A 241 -9.22 9.86 9.29
N GLY A 242 -8.78 8.60 9.08
CA GLY A 242 -7.61 8.28 8.27
C GLY A 242 -7.76 8.58 6.78
N SER A 243 -9.01 8.59 6.27
CA SER A 243 -9.32 8.89 4.86
C SER A 243 -9.59 10.38 4.57
N ARG A 244 -9.36 11.28 5.52
CA ARG A 244 -9.58 12.72 5.33
C ARG A 244 -8.68 13.27 4.22
N PRO A 245 -9.20 14.16 3.36
CA PRO A 245 -8.45 14.69 2.22
C PRO A 245 -7.10 15.31 2.59
N GLU A 246 -6.98 15.91 3.79
CA GLU A 246 -5.76 16.55 4.28
C GLU A 246 -4.60 15.58 4.46
N PHE A 247 -4.89 14.29 4.60
CA PHE A 247 -3.88 13.24 4.78
C PHE A 247 -3.57 12.48 3.51
N THR A 248 -4.15 12.88 2.37
CA THR A 248 -4.11 12.09 1.14
C THR A 248 -3.30 12.77 0.03
N CYS A 249 -2.82 11.94 -0.90
CA CYS A 249 -2.48 12.35 -2.25
C CYS A 249 -3.12 11.41 -3.26
N ARG A 250 -3.34 11.92 -4.49
CA ARG A 250 -3.86 11.15 -5.62
C ARG A 250 -2.79 11.06 -6.69
N PHE A 251 -2.49 9.85 -7.14
CA PHE A 251 -1.55 9.61 -8.22
C PHE A 251 -2.29 9.20 -9.49
N ARG A 252 -2.17 10.03 -10.53
CA ARG A 252 -2.62 9.72 -11.87
C ARG A 252 -1.55 8.91 -12.58
N TRP A 253 -1.93 7.71 -13.00
CA TRP A 253 -1.04 6.81 -13.70
C TRP A 253 -0.81 7.26 -15.16
N SER A 254 0.40 7.05 -15.64
CA SER A 254 0.76 6.96 -17.04
C SER A 254 1.49 5.64 -17.27
N GLN A 255 1.52 5.16 -18.51
CA GLN A 255 2.33 3.98 -18.85
C GLN A 255 3.78 4.19 -18.40
N ASN A 256 4.43 3.13 -17.94
CA ASN A 256 5.79 3.17 -17.41
C ASN A 256 5.98 4.02 -16.13
N SER A 257 4.90 4.35 -15.42
CA SER A 257 5.01 4.90 -14.07
C SER A 257 5.18 3.78 -13.04
N ILE A 258 5.91 4.09 -11.96
CA ILE A 258 6.05 3.24 -10.78
C ILE A 258 5.54 4.00 -9.57
N ALA A 259 4.80 3.32 -8.69
CA ALA A 259 4.55 3.74 -7.32
C ALA A 259 5.14 2.72 -6.36
N MET A 260 5.84 3.21 -5.34
CA MET A 260 6.30 2.39 -4.23
C MET A 260 5.81 2.99 -2.93
N TRP A 261 5.08 2.21 -2.13
CA TRP A 261 4.51 2.67 -0.86
C TRP A 261 4.86 1.78 0.32
N ASP A 262 4.93 2.40 1.50
CA ASP A 262 5.20 1.73 2.76
C ASP A 262 3.89 1.23 3.39
N ASN A 263 3.71 -0.08 3.42
CA ASN A 263 2.50 -0.70 3.98
C ASN A 263 2.33 -0.47 5.48
N ARG A 264 3.36 -0.03 6.17
CA ARG A 264 3.35 0.18 7.62
C ARG A 264 2.84 1.58 8.00
N ALA A 265 2.85 2.51 7.05
CA ALA A 265 2.51 3.91 7.30
C ALA A 265 1.53 4.50 6.30
N THR A 266 1.01 3.70 5.35
CA THR A 266 0.09 4.20 4.32
C THR A 266 -1.11 3.28 4.13
N TRP A 267 -2.25 3.89 3.84
CA TRP A 267 -3.36 3.23 3.15
C TRP A 267 -3.34 3.60 1.68
N HIS A 268 -3.96 2.75 0.87
CA HIS A 268 -4.23 3.07 -0.51
C HIS A 268 -5.58 2.55 -0.98
N GLN A 269 -6.09 3.15 -2.07
CA GLN A 269 -7.36 2.80 -2.71
C GLN A 269 -7.22 2.99 -4.22
N ALA A 270 -7.49 1.92 -4.98
CA ALA A 270 -7.56 1.99 -6.44
C ALA A 270 -8.94 2.46 -6.87
N LEU A 271 -9.02 3.55 -7.63
CA LEU A 271 -10.30 4.07 -8.13
C LEU A 271 -10.80 3.21 -9.29
N ASN A 272 -12.13 3.01 -9.34
CA ASN A 272 -12.79 2.20 -10.37
C ASN A 272 -13.67 3.07 -11.29
N ASP A 273 -13.08 4.11 -11.87
CA ASP A 273 -13.72 5.13 -12.71
C ASP A 273 -13.30 5.05 -14.19
N TYR A 274 -12.87 3.85 -14.68
CA TYR A 274 -12.39 3.56 -16.04
C TYR A 274 -13.13 2.34 -16.65
N HIS A 275 -14.44 2.42 -16.72
CA HIS A 275 -15.26 1.35 -17.28
C HIS A 275 -15.07 1.25 -18.80
N GLY A 276 -14.94 -0.01 -19.30
CA GLY A 276 -14.70 -0.27 -20.72
C GLY A 276 -13.22 -0.14 -21.12
N GLU A 277 -12.32 0.17 -20.18
CA GLU A 277 -10.91 0.33 -20.44
C GLU A 277 -10.08 -0.78 -19.75
N ARG A 278 -9.00 -1.19 -20.40
CA ARG A 278 -8.05 -2.15 -19.84
C ARG A 278 -7.06 -1.47 -18.91
N ARG A 279 -6.71 -2.17 -17.81
CA ARG A 279 -5.62 -1.75 -16.92
C ARG A 279 -4.80 -2.98 -16.54
N LEU A 280 -3.49 -2.92 -16.79
CA LEU A 280 -2.53 -3.97 -16.47
C LEU A 280 -1.38 -3.39 -15.66
N MET A 281 -1.20 -3.90 -14.45
CA MET A 281 -0.13 -3.53 -13.55
C MET A 281 0.67 -4.76 -13.12
N HIS A 282 1.97 -4.59 -12.96
CA HIS A 282 2.86 -5.58 -12.37
C HIS A 282 3.22 -5.16 -10.94
N ARG A 283 3.02 -6.04 -9.97
CA ARG A 283 3.29 -5.76 -8.56
C ARG A 283 4.35 -6.71 -7.98
N ILE A 284 5.33 -6.13 -7.29
CA ILE A 284 6.24 -6.86 -6.42
C ILE A 284 6.03 -6.39 -4.99
N THR A 285 5.97 -7.34 -4.06
CA THR A 285 5.83 -7.08 -2.63
C THR A 285 7.13 -7.45 -1.92
N LEU A 286 7.54 -6.65 -0.94
CA LEU A 286 8.78 -6.85 -0.19
C LEU A 286 8.49 -7.52 1.16
N GLU A 287 9.32 -8.50 1.56
CA GLU A 287 9.23 -9.07 2.90
C GLU A 287 9.43 -7.97 3.96
N GLY A 288 8.79 -8.13 5.10
CA GLY A 288 8.85 -7.16 6.19
C GLY A 288 9.51 -7.70 7.44
N VAL A 289 9.31 -6.95 8.52
CA VAL A 289 9.74 -7.28 9.88
C VAL A 289 8.53 -7.25 10.81
N ALA A 290 8.64 -7.90 11.96
CA ALA A 290 7.61 -7.83 12.98
C ALA A 290 7.40 -6.38 13.42
N LEU A 291 6.15 -6.02 13.71
CA LEU A 291 5.79 -4.69 14.20
C LEU A 291 5.90 -4.64 15.72
N GLU A 292 6.43 -3.53 16.22
CA GLU A 292 6.61 -3.29 17.64
C GLU A 292 5.54 -2.30 18.16
N ASP A 293 5.19 -2.45 19.43
CA ASP A 293 4.35 -1.50 20.15
C ASP A 293 5.08 -0.14 20.30
N THR A 294 4.33 0.97 20.41
CA THR A 294 4.86 2.34 20.61
C THR A 294 5.31 2.59 22.04
#